data_7c857bd9feb035397a97bff9d1e28438
#
_entry.id   7c857bd9feb035397a97bff9d1e28438
#
_cell.length_a   1.000
_cell.length_b   1.000
_cell.length_c   1.000
_cell.angle_alpha   90.00
_cell.angle_beta   90.00
_cell.angle_gamma   90.00
#
_symmetry.space_group_name_H-M   'P 1'
#
loop_
_entity.id
_entity.type
_entity.pdbx_description
1 polymer ?
#
loop_
_entity_poly.entity_id
_entity_poly.type
_entity_poly.pdbx_seq_one_letter_code
_entity_poly.pdbx_strand_id
1 'polypeptide(L)'
;MCLNTGYVVVHDTCKNTYTSVLLYCFIHIHIYIYTFPFLFPDMNAPDRFELFLLAEGESKLKIDPDTKSPNAVVVTFEKEDHTLGNLLRSELLYDPKVLFAAYKVEHPFFARFKLRIQTVEGYDPKDALKNACNSIINKLGILRANFETEWNLQTLASEENLAV
;
A
#
# COMPACT_ATOMS: atom_id res chain seq x y z
N MET A 1 46.50 15.52 -59.30
CA MET A 1 47.01 15.36 -57.95
C MET A 1 46.36 16.41 -57.03
N CYS A 2 45.06 16.38 -56.93
CA CYS A 2 44.28 17.26 -56.05
C CYS A 2 42.91 16.63 -55.79
N LEU A 3 42.86 15.45 -55.18
CA LEU A 3 41.62 14.74 -54.89
C LEU A 3 41.56 14.13 -53.46
N ASN A 4 42.36 14.68 -52.52
CA ASN A 4 42.40 14.07 -51.20
C ASN A 4 42.11 15.06 -50.04
N THR A 5 41.75 16.30 -50.30
CA THR A 5 41.46 17.27 -49.23
C THR A 5 39.94 17.55 -49.04
N GLY A 6 39.10 17.11 -50.02
CA GLY A 6 37.66 17.36 -49.94
C GLY A 6 36.89 16.39 -49.01
N TYR A 7 37.39 15.17 -48.78
CA TYR A 7 36.69 14.17 -48.02
C TYR A 7 36.83 14.35 -46.47
N VAL A 8 37.96 14.90 -46.05
CA VAL A 8 38.22 15.11 -44.62
C VAL A 8 37.42 16.27 -44.04
N VAL A 9 37.22 17.35 -44.86
CA VAL A 9 36.46 18.53 -44.42
C VAL A 9 34.95 18.26 -44.31
N VAL A 10 34.40 17.41 -45.17
CA VAL A 10 32.97 17.03 -45.09
C VAL A 10 32.70 16.11 -43.90
N HIS A 11 33.67 15.26 -43.53
CA HIS A 11 33.50 14.36 -42.39
C HIS A 11 33.56 15.08 -41.04
N ASP A 12 34.42 16.12 -40.92
CA ASP A 12 34.55 16.90 -39.67
C ASP A 12 33.38 17.87 -39.47
N THR A 13 32.86 18.47 -40.55
CA THR A 13 31.66 19.32 -40.49
C THR A 13 30.41 18.52 -40.16
N CYS A 14 30.26 17.30 -40.67
CA CYS A 14 29.15 16.43 -40.33
C CYS A 14 29.20 15.96 -38.85
N LYS A 15 30.39 15.60 -38.36
CA LYS A 15 30.54 15.22 -36.95
C LYS A 15 30.21 16.35 -35.98
N ASN A 16 30.61 17.59 -36.31
CA ASN A 16 30.32 18.74 -35.44
C ASN A 16 28.84 19.13 -35.46
N THR A 17 28.13 18.97 -36.60
CA THR A 17 26.68 19.20 -36.65
C THR A 17 25.89 18.14 -35.91
N TYR A 18 26.27 16.86 -36.00
CA TYR A 18 25.59 15.79 -35.23
C TYR A 18 25.83 15.90 -33.72
N THR A 19 27.05 16.24 -33.28
CA THR A 19 27.34 16.47 -31.87
C THR A 19 26.60 17.69 -31.31
N SER A 20 26.50 18.78 -32.07
CA SER A 20 25.73 19.96 -31.62
C SER A 20 24.21 19.68 -31.59
N VAL A 21 23.65 18.94 -32.54
CA VAL A 21 22.25 18.55 -32.57
C VAL A 21 21.94 17.57 -31.44
N LEU A 22 22.81 16.58 -31.19
CA LEU A 22 22.65 15.66 -30.07
C LEU A 22 22.77 16.37 -28.71
N LEU A 23 23.72 17.32 -28.60
CA LEU A 23 23.85 18.12 -27.38
C LEU A 23 22.60 19.00 -27.14
N TYR A 24 22.06 19.57 -28.21
CA TYR A 24 20.82 20.37 -28.16
C TYR A 24 19.60 19.49 -27.80
N CYS A 25 19.50 18.31 -28.39
CA CYS A 25 18.46 17.33 -28.00
C CYS A 25 18.62 16.89 -26.56
N PHE A 26 19.84 16.58 -26.09
CA PHE A 26 20.09 16.20 -24.70
C PHE A 26 19.75 17.32 -23.72
N ILE A 27 20.15 18.55 -24.01
CA ILE A 27 19.82 19.70 -23.17
C ILE A 27 18.32 19.98 -23.16
N HIS A 28 17.65 19.90 -24.32
CA HIS A 28 16.20 20.07 -24.42
C HIS A 28 15.44 18.97 -23.70
N ILE A 29 15.87 17.69 -23.81
CA ILE A 29 15.28 16.57 -23.09
C ILE A 29 15.53 16.73 -21.58
N HIS A 30 16.73 17.14 -21.17
CA HIS A 30 17.03 17.38 -19.76
C HIS A 30 16.20 18.54 -19.17
N ILE A 31 16.06 19.64 -19.90
CA ILE A 31 15.20 20.75 -19.49
C ILE A 31 13.72 20.30 -19.45
N TYR A 32 13.26 19.47 -20.40
CA TYR A 32 11.90 18.94 -20.41
C TYR A 32 11.64 18.01 -19.23
N ILE A 33 12.61 17.18 -18.84
CA ILE A 33 12.50 16.29 -17.69
C ILE A 33 12.46 17.06 -16.36
N TYR A 34 13.18 18.18 -16.24
CA TYR A 34 13.21 18.97 -15.01
C TYR A 34 12.11 20.03 -14.93
N THR A 35 11.58 20.51 -16.05
CA THR A 35 10.52 21.52 -16.04
C THR A 35 9.11 20.92 -16.11
N PHE A 36 8.96 19.69 -16.62
CA PHE A 36 7.66 19.04 -16.77
C PHE A 36 7.00 18.61 -15.45
N PRO A 37 7.73 18.13 -14.42
CA PRO A 37 7.08 17.81 -13.14
C PRO A 37 6.59 19.05 -12.36
N PHE A 38 7.01 20.25 -12.74
CA PHE A 38 6.59 21.47 -12.05
C PHE A 38 5.32 22.12 -12.65
N LEU A 39 4.88 21.67 -13.83
CA LEU A 39 3.76 22.27 -14.58
C LEU A 39 2.43 21.49 -14.44
N PHE A 40 2.46 20.30 -13.87
CA PHE A 40 1.23 19.61 -13.43
C PHE A 40 1.21 19.62 -11.91
N PRO A 41 0.57 20.60 -11.27
CA PRO A 41 0.15 20.36 -9.89
C PRO A 41 -0.69 19.10 -9.93
N ASP A 42 -0.48 18.20 -8.96
CA ASP A 42 -1.31 17.03 -8.70
C ASP A 42 -2.75 17.47 -8.42
N MET A 43 -3.44 17.94 -9.47
CA MET A 43 -4.76 18.58 -9.36
C MET A 43 -5.87 17.57 -9.03
N ASN A 44 -5.59 16.27 -9.04
CA ASN A 44 -6.59 15.23 -8.79
C ASN A 44 -6.10 14.06 -7.92
N ALA A 45 -4.87 14.10 -7.41
CA ALA A 45 -4.46 13.10 -6.43
C ALA A 45 -5.06 13.46 -5.07
N PRO A 46 -5.85 12.57 -4.45
CA PRO A 46 -6.33 12.79 -3.09
C PRO A 46 -5.14 12.94 -2.14
N ASP A 47 -5.29 13.80 -1.12
CA ASP A 47 -4.26 13.98 -0.12
C ASP A 47 -3.90 12.62 0.49
N ARG A 48 -2.61 12.33 0.67
CA ARG A 48 -2.13 11.08 1.28
C ARG A 48 -2.73 10.83 2.64
N PHE A 49 -3.02 11.89 3.37
CA PHE A 49 -3.61 11.82 4.72
C PHE A 49 -5.10 11.47 4.68
N GLU A 50 -5.79 11.69 3.59
CA GLU A 50 -7.21 11.38 3.45
C GLU A 50 -7.52 9.88 3.60
N LEU A 51 -6.55 9.02 3.26
CA LEU A 51 -6.72 7.57 3.35
C LEU A 51 -6.79 7.02 4.78
N PHE A 52 -6.24 7.73 5.77
CA PHE A 52 -6.17 7.24 7.15
C PHE A 52 -6.62 8.24 8.22
N LEU A 53 -6.73 9.55 7.91
CA LEU A 53 -7.28 10.52 8.83
C LEU A 53 -8.80 10.55 8.74
N LEU A 54 -9.45 10.43 9.90
CA LEU A 54 -10.89 10.60 10.04
C LEU A 54 -11.22 12.08 10.05
N ALA A 55 -12.33 12.45 9.43
CA ALA A 55 -12.87 13.80 9.54
C ALA A 55 -13.38 14.06 10.97
N GLU A 56 -13.43 15.32 11.36
CA GLU A 56 -13.88 15.73 12.68
C GLU A 56 -15.36 15.31 12.89
N GLY A 57 -15.62 14.50 13.91
CA GLY A 57 -16.93 13.93 14.19
C GLY A 57 -17.27 12.62 13.49
N GLU A 58 -16.39 12.09 12.64
CA GLU A 58 -16.58 10.81 11.99
C GLU A 58 -16.15 9.65 12.88
N SER A 59 -16.98 8.60 12.97
CA SER A 59 -16.67 7.40 13.76
C SER A 59 -15.92 6.37 12.89
N LYS A 60 -14.83 5.80 13.43
CA LYS A 60 -14.05 4.74 12.78
C LYS A 60 -14.88 3.50 12.46
N LEU A 61 -15.82 3.17 13.32
CA LEU A 61 -16.64 1.96 13.25
C LEU A 61 -18.12 2.31 13.30
N LYS A 62 -18.89 1.72 12.39
CA LYS A 62 -20.35 1.75 12.43
C LYS A 62 -20.87 0.33 12.38
N ILE A 63 -21.75 -0.04 13.31
CA ILE A 63 -22.34 -1.37 13.44
C ILE A 63 -23.82 -1.28 13.14
N ASP A 64 -24.24 -1.90 12.05
CA ASP A 64 -25.63 -1.98 11.64
C ASP A 64 -26.12 -3.44 11.72
N PRO A 65 -27.29 -3.72 12.31
CA PRO A 65 -27.83 -5.09 12.33
C PRO A 65 -28.24 -5.49 10.91
N ASP A 66 -27.98 -6.74 10.51
CA ASP A 66 -28.43 -7.26 9.25
C ASP A 66 -29.89 -7.76 9.37
N THR A 67 -30.80 -7.15 8.62
CA THR A 67 -32.21 -7.51 8.62
C THR A 67 -32.53 -8.79 7.83
N LYS A 68 -31.57 -9.29 7.04
CA LYS A 68 -31.78 -10.44 6.14
C LYS A 68 -31.52 -11.79 6.80
N SER A 69 -30.69 -11.81 7.84
CA SER A 69 -30.27 -13.05 8.51
C SER A 69 -30.32 -12.89 10.01
N PRO A 70 -30.79 -13.90 10.73
CA PRO A 70 -30.76 -13.88 12.18
C PRO A 70 -29.33 -13.90 12.68
N ASN A 71 -29.08 -13.23 13.77
CA ASN A 71 -27.78 -13.18 14.44
C ASN A 71 -26.62 -12.72 13.55
N ALA A 72 -26.89 -11.73 12.68
CA ALA A 72 -25.93 -11.18 11.74
C ALA A 72 -25.79 -9.66 11.90
N VAL A 73 -24.58 -9.15 11.72
CA VAL A 73 -24.24 -7.73 11.76
C VAL A 73 -23.35 -7.36 10.57
N VAL A 74 -23.52 -6.12 10.13
CA VAL A 74 -22.64 -5.49 9.15
C VAL A 74 -21.86 -4.39 9.86
N VAL A 75 -20.56 -4.52 9.89
CA VAL A 75 -19.65 -3.54 10.47
C VAL A 75 -18.97 -2.78 9.35
N THR A 76 -19.16 -1.47 9.31
CA THR A 76 -18.47 -0.58 8.37
C THR A 76 -17.23 -0.02 9.05
N PHE A 77 -16.09 -0.17 8.38
CA PHE A 77 -14.80 0.36 8.80
C PHE A 77 -14.44 1.52 7.88
N GLU A 78 -14.24 2.69 8.46
CA GLU A 78 -13.80 3.88 7.73
C GLU A 78 -12.28 4.00 7.76
N LYS A 79 -11.68 4.46 6.66
CA LYS A 79 -10.25 4.67 6.50
C LYS A 79 -9.41 3.41 6.72
N GLU A 80 -9.90 2.28 6.19
CA GLU A 80 -9.22 0.98 6.21
C GLU A 80 -9.39 0.27 4.86
N ASP A 81 -8.48 -0.65 4.58
CA ASP A 81 -8.38 -1.34 3.30
C ASP A 81 -8.45 -2.88 3.42
N HIS A 82 -8.08 -3.56 2.34
CA HIS A 82 -8.02 -5.01 2.25
C HIS A 82 -7.11 -5.67 3.30
N THR A 83 -6.09 -4.98 3.81
CA THR A 83 -5.14 -5.51 4.80
C THR A 83 -5.86 -5.91 6.07
N LEU A 84 -6.61 -4.98 6.66
CA LEU A 84 -7.39 -5.24 7.87
C LEU A 84 -8.60 -6.13 7.58
N GLY A 85 -9.30 -5.89 6.46
CA GLY A 85 -10.49 -6.64 6.10
C GLY A 85 -10.21 -8.14 5.92
N ASN A 86 -9.13 -8.50 5.24
CA ASN A 86 -8.76 -9.90 5.03
C ASN A 86 -8.26 -10.56 6.32
N LEU A 87 -7.50 -9.83 7.13
CA LEU A 87 -6.98 -10.32 8.41
C LEU A 87 -8.13 -10.65 9.38
N LEU A 88 -9.07 -9.73 9.55
CA LEU A 88 -10.26 -9.95 10.39
C LEU A 88 -11.13 -11.09 9.86
N ARG A 89 -11.37 -11.15 8.55
CA ARG A 89 -12.13 -12.24 7.94
C ARG A 89 -11.48 -13.60 8.22
N SER A 90 -10.18 -13.69 8.04
CA SER A 90 -9.44 -14.94 8.25
C SER A 90 -9.54 -15.39 9.72
N GLU A 91 -9.35 -14.46 10.65
CA GLU A 91 -9.40 -14.79 12.07
C GLU A 91 -10.81 -15.18 12.55
N LEU A 92 -11.85 -14.48 12.06
CA LEU A 92 -13.23 -14.81 12.37
C LEU A 92 -13.62 -16.23 11.91
N LEU A 93 -13.09 -16.68 10.77
CA LEU A 93 -13.37 -18.02 10.25
C LEU A 93 -12.67 -19.15 11.03
N TYR A 94 -11.71 -18.84 11.89
CA TYR A 94 -11.13 -19.81 12.82
C TYR A 94 -12.04 -20.09 14.02
N ASP A 95 -12.97 -19.20 14.34
CA ASP A 95 -13.92 -19.43 15.43
C ASP A 95 -15.05 -20.39 14.94
N PRO A 96 -15.20 -21.58 15.53
CA PRO A 96 -16.23 -22.55 15.12
C PRO A 96 -17.67 -22.04 15.34
N LYS A 97 -17.86 -21.01 16.16
CA LYS A 97 -19.16 -20.37 16.42
C LYS A 97 -19.55 -19.31 15.37
N VAL A 98 -18.62 -18.97 14.47
CA VAL A 98 -18.87 -18.06 13.37
C VAL A 98 -19.30 -18.86 12.13
N LEU A 99 -20.54 -18.65 11.67
CA LEU A 99 -21.09 -19.35 10.52
C LEU A 99 -20.64 -18.72 9.21
N PHE A 100 -20.49 -17.39 9.21
CA PHE A 100 -20.12 -16.65 8.01
C PHE A 100 -19.38 -15.36 8.36
N ALA A 101 -18.28 -15.13 7.67
CA ALA A 101 -17.53 -13.88 7.71
C ALA A 101 -17.05 -13.51 6.30
N ALA A 102 -17.46 -12.34 5.82
CA ALA A 102 -17.02 -11.82 4.53
C ALA A 102 -16.91 -10.30 4.57
N TYR A 103 -15.92 -9.76 3.87
CA TYR A 103 -15.77 -8.32 3.73
C TYR A 103 -15.90 -7.90 2.27
N LYS A 104 -16.29 -6.65 2.05
CA LYS A 104 -16.43 -6.04 0.73
C LYS A 104 -15.95 -4.60 0.79
N VAL A 105 -15.02 -4.23 -0.10
CA VAL A 105 -14.66 -2.84 -0.40
C VAL A 105 -15.66 -2.34 -1.44
N GLU A 106 -16.34 -1.24 -1.17
CA GLU A 106 -17.40 -0.73 -2.05
C GLU A 106 -16.84 -0.09 -3.32
N HIS A 107 -15.78 0.69 -3.16
CA HIS A 107 -15.12 1.39 -4.26
C HIS A 107 -13.62 1.53 -3.97
N PRO A 108 -12.75 1.30 -4.97
CA PRO A 108 -11.30 1.34 -4.78
C PRO A 108 -10.74 2.73 -4.40
N PHE A 109 -11.46 3.81 -4.71
CA PHE A 109 -11.02 5.17 -4.36
C PHE A 109 -11.33 5.57 -2.91
N PHE A 110 -12.26 4.90 -2.27
CA PHE A 110 -12.61 5.19 -0.88
C PHE A 110 -12.04 4.11 0.03
N ALA A 111 -11.20 4.51 0.98
CA ALA A 111 -10.65 3.63 2.00
C ALA A 111 -11.74 3.27 3.02
N ARG A 112 -12.63 2.36 2.63
CA ARG A 112 -13.77 1.89 3.43
C ARG A 112 -14.13 0.48 3.03
N PHE A 113 -14.37 -0.38 4.02
CA PHE A 113 -14.93 -1.70 3.76
C PHE A 113 -16.07 -2.04 4.72
N LYS A 114 -16.94 -2.93 4.29
CA LYS A 114 -18.03 -3.52 5.10
C LYS A 114 -17.70 -4.98 5.38
N LEU A 115 -17.72 -5.35 6.66
CA LEU A 115 -17.52 -6.71 7.15
C LEU A 115 -18.87 -7.24 7.65
N ARG A 116 -19.36 -8.31 7.03
CA ARG A 116 -20.56 -9.01 7.45
C ARG A 116 -20.16 -10.23 8.26
N ILE A 117 -20.73 -10.33 9.46
CA ILE A 117 -20.48 -11.43 10.39
C ILE A 117 -21.80 -12.07 10.75
N GLN A 118 -21.86 -13.38 10.72
CA GLN A 118 -23.01 -14.16 11.20
C GLN A 118 -22.51 -15.26 12.13
N THR A 119 -23.14 -15.37 13.28
CA THR A 119 -22.79 -16.34 14.33
C THR A 119 -23.96 -17.29 14.62
N VAL A 120 -23.66 -18.35 15.38
CA VAL A 120 -24.71 -19.26 15.88
C VAL A 120 -25.59 -18.53 16.88
N GLU A 121 -26.80 -19.05 17.08
CA GLU A 121 -27.72 -18.54 18.09
C GLU A 121 -27.09 -18.59 19.50
N GLY A 122 -27.27 -17.49 20.24
CA GLY A 122 -26.68 -17.36 21.59
C GLY A 122 -25.25 -16.82 21.64
N TYR A 123 -24.61 -16.53 20.51
CA TYR A 123 -23.30 -15.89 20.46
C TYR A 123 -23.40 -14.54 19.72
N ASP A 124 -23.08 -13.44 20.43
CA ASP A 124 -23.15 -12.09 19.84
C ASP A 124 -22.04 -11.90 18.77
N PRO A 125 -22.38 -11.51 17.55
CA PRO A 125 -21.40 -11.18 16.51
C PRO A 125 -20.40 -10.09 16.91
N LYS A 126 -20.77 -9.18 17.81
CA LYS A 126 -19.86 -8.15 18.34
C LYS A 126 -18.78 -8.74 19.23
N ASP A 127 -19.14 -9.73 20.03
CA ASP A 127 -18.18 -10.44 20.88
C ASP A 127 -17.26 -11.31 20.03
N ALA A 128 -17.77 -11.94 18.96
CA ALA A 128 -16.96 -12.65 17.99
C ALA A 128 -15.89 -11.73 17.37
N LEU A 129 -16.28 -10.52 16.95
CA LEU A 129 -15.35 -9.54 16.40
C LEU A 129 -14.29 -9.11 17.44
N LYS A 130 -14.70 -8.86 18.68
CA LYS A 130 -13.80 -8.49 19.78
C LYS A 130 -12.78 -9.59 20.07
N ASN A 131 -13.23 -10.84 20.11
CA ASN A 131 -12.36 -11.99 20.32
C ASN A 131 -11.36 -12.17 19.16
N ALA A 132 -11.80 -12.00 17.92
CA ALA A 132 -10.92 -12.02 16.76
C ALA A 132 -9.85 -10.93 16.84
N CYS A 133 -10.21 -9.70 17.19
CA CYS A 133 -9.24 -8.61 17.40
C CYS A 133 -8.21 -8.95 18.46
N ASN A 134 -8.63 -9.47 19.61
CA ASN A 134 -7.73 -9.86 20.70
C ASN A 134 -6.79 -11.00 20.28
N SER A 135 -7.29 -11.98 19.54
CA SER A 135 -6.49 -13.07 18.99
C SER A 135 -5.41 -12.57 18.04
N ILE A 136 -5.76 -11.65 17.15
CA ILE A 136 -4.82 -11.02 16.22
C ILE A 136 -3.73 -10.24 16.98
N ILE A 137 -4.11 -9.45 18.00
CA ILE A 137 -3.15 -8.71 18.83
C ILE A 137 -2.15 -9.65 19.48
N ASN A 138 -2.62 -10.76 20.06
CA ASN A 138 -1.76 -11.76 20.68
C ASN A 138 -0.80 -12.40 19.66
N LYS A 139 -1.30 -12.79 18.47
CA LYS A 139 -0.48 -13.36 17.38
C LYS A 139 0.59 -12.39 16.91
N LEU A 140 0.23 -11.12 16.73
CA LEU A 140 1.18 -10.07 16.34
C LEU A 140 2.21 -9.79 17.44
N GLY A 141 1.83 -9.88 18.71
CA GLY A 141 2.75 -9.78 19.85
C GLY A 141 3.81 -10.88 19.85
N ILE A 142 3.40 -12.13 19.60
CA ILE A 142 4.32 -13.28 19.47
C ILE A 142 5.23 -13.10 18.25
N LEU A 143 4.68 -12.70 17.10
CA LEU A 143 5.45 -12.47 15.88
C LEU A 143 6.52 -11.39 16.11
N ARG A 144 6.16 -10.31 16.77
CA ARG A 144 7.09 -9.24 17.10
C ARG A 144 8.23 -9.72 18.00
N ALA A 145 7.91 -10.45 19.08
CA ALA A 145 8.91 -10.97 20.01
C ALA A 145 9.87 -11.94 19.31
N ASN A 146 9.38 -12.82 18.46
CA ASN A 146 10.20 -13.75 17.69
C ASN A 146 11.10 -13.00 16.71
N PHE A 147 10.57 -11.98 16.00
CA PHE A 147 11.36 -11.18 15.10
C PHE A 147 12.48 -10.41 15.82
N GLU A 148 12.18 -9.78 16.96
CA GLU A 148 13.17 -9.08 17.77
C GLU A 148 14.29 -10.02 18.25
N THR A 149 13.95 -11.26 18.62
CA THR A 149 14.91 -12.27 19.05
C THR A 149 15.83 -12.68 17.89
N GLU A 150 15.28 -13.02 16.74
CA GLU A 150 16.06 -13.42 15.56
C GLU A 150 16.91 -12.26 15.02
N TRP A 151 16.38 -11.06 15.03
CA TRP A 151 17.13 -9.86 14.63
C TRP A 151 18.34 -9.64 15.51
N ASN A 152 18.21 -9.76 16.83
CA ASN A 152 19.33 -9.59 17.77
C ASN A 152 20.39 -10.69 17.56
N LEU A 153 19.99 -11.93 17.32
CA LEU A 153 20.92 -13.03 17.04
C LEU A 153 21.70 -12.79 15.74
N GLN A 154 21.04 -12.33 14.69
CA GLN A 154 21.70 -12.00 13.42
C GLN A 154 22.64 -10.81 13.52
N THR A 155 22.29 -9.81 14.32
CA THR A 155 23.17 -8.64 14.56
C THR A 155 24.45 -9.05 15.27
N LEU A 156 24.35 -9.86 16.33
CA LEU A 156 25.51 -10.39 17.05
C LEU A 156 26.41 -11.24 16.15
N ALA A 157 25.82 -12.14 15.36
CA ALA A 157 26.57 -12.96 14.40
C ALA A 157 27.28 -12.15 13.32
N SER A 158 26.70 -11.02 12.90
CA SER A 158 27.32 -10.13 11.93
C SER A 158 28.49 -9.34 12.52
N GLU A 159 28.41 -8.95 13.78
CA GLU A 159 29.50 -8.27 14.51
C GLU A 159 30.70 -9.18 14.72
N GLU A 160 30.48 -10.46 15.07
CA GLU A 160 31.55 -11.46 15.21
C GLU A 160 32.30 -11.70 13.89
N ASN A 161 31.57 -11.72 12.76
CA ASN A 161 32.18 -11.90 11.44
C ASN A 161 32.98 -10.68 10.94
N LEU A 162 32.73 -9.49 11.48
CA LEU A 162 33.50 -8.26 11.16
C LEU A 162 34.77 -8.10 12.03
N ALA A 163 34.86 -8.83 13.13
CA ALA A 163 35.98 -8.76 14.07
C ALA A 163 37.16 -9.70 13.75
N VAL A 164 37.03 -10.50 12.67
CA VAL A 164 38.08 -11.41 12.14
C VAL A 164 38.67 -10.83 10.87
#